data_4f2d96f690ae8eeceb91b674aa84e279
#
_entry.id   4f2d96f690ae8eeceb91b674aa84e279
#
_cell.length_a   1.000
_cell.length_b   1.000
_cell.length_c   1.000
_cell.angle_alpha   90.00
_cell.angle_beta   90.00
_cell.angle_gamma   90.00
#
_symmetry.space_group_name_H-M   'P 1'
#
loop_
_entity.id
_entity.type
_entity.pdbx_description
1 polymer ?
#
loop_
_entity_poly.entity_id
_entity_poly.type
_entity_poly.pdbx_seq_one_letter_code
_entity_poly.pdbx_strand_id
1 'polypeptide(L)'
;ALLSNHIGSPRDGILVVKAKNNSQGLLDLGVKAGAEAMEGVKALLCFGENPKVDLSNLEFLMVLDTHMTETCEEANVIFPGSGFASVDGTFTNTERRLQRVNAAINEDVQLSNYEVAAEIAKVYEVDFDFDDTFDISREMKDRLPKYKSAKLGEIQGGVLTPVNPQFVVVGDAKFVDIHECSDNLMNVINDRLP
;
A
#
# COMPACT_ATOMS: atom_id res chain seq x y z
N ALA A 1 5.21 -18.81 16.31
CA ALA A 1 4.54 -17.78 17.10
C ALA A 1 3.49 -18.41 18.02
N LEU A 2 2.56 -19.23 17.50
CA LEU A 2 1.50 -19.85 18.29
C LEU A 2 2.08 -20.78 19.38
N LEU A 3 2.99 -21.68 19.02
CA LEU A 3 3.63 -22.64 19.93
C LEU A 3 4.51 -21.98 21.00
N SER A 4 5.08 -20.83 20.70
CA SER A 4 5.93 -20.08 21.64
C SER A 4 5.16 -18.99 22.40
N ASN A 5 3.83 -18.99 22.30
CA ASN A 5 2.93 -18.02 22.95
C ASN A 5 3.25 -16.56 22.63
N HIS A 6 3.65 -16.31 21.37
CA HIS A 6 3.92 -14.98 20.86
C HIS A 6 2.78 -14.47 19.94
N ILE A 7 1.55 -14.83 20.26
CA ILE A 7 0.33 -14.36 19.61
C ILE A 7 -0.67 -14.00 20.69
N GLY A 8 -1.38 -12.93 20.53
CA GLY A 8 -2.46 -12.53 21.42
C GLY A 8 -2.39 -11.09 21.90
N SER A 9 -1.25 -10.45 21.73
CA SER A 9 -1.09 -9.04 21.99
C SER A 9 -0.85 -8.24 20.71
N PRO A 10 -1.25 -6.99 20.65
CA PRO A 10 -0.93 -6.12 19.52
C PRO A 10 0.57 -6.04 19.27
N ARG A 11 1.01 -6.28 18.04
CA ARG A 11 2.40 -6.24 17.59
C ARG A 11 3.29 -7.38 18.08
N ASP A 12 2.69 -8.47 18.53
CA ASP A 12 3.42 -9.66 18.97
C ASP A 12 3.61 -10.67 17.83
N GLY A 13 4.75 -11.32 17.84
CA GLY A 13 5.04 -12.63 17.26
C GLY A 13 5.16 -12.71 15.75
N ILE A 14 4.44 -11.92 14.96
CA ILE A 14 4.46 -12.00 13.49
C ILE A 14 4.60 -10.61 12.88
N LEU A 15 5.69 -10.39 12.14
CA LEU A 15 5.91 -9.20 11.33
C LEU A 15 5.91 -9.60 9.84
N VAL A 16 4.88 -9.20 9.10
CA VAL A 16 4.80 -9.43 7.66
C VAL A 16 5.53 -8.30 6.93
N VAL A 17 6.71 -8.57 6.42
CA VAL A 17 7.46 -7.60 5.62
C VAL A 17 6.79 -7.40 4.27
N LYS A 18 6.52 -6.16 3.91
CA LYS A 18 5.85 -5.78 2.68
C LYS A 18 6.87 -5.22 1.66
N ALA A 19 6.60 -5.42 0.39
CA ALA A 19 7.51 -5.03 -0.69
C ALA A 19 7.67 -3.51 -0.84
N LYS A 20 6.64 -2.74 -0.51
CA LYS A 20 6.63 -1.28 -0.63
C LYS A 20 6.45 -0.62 0.73
N ASN A 21 7.05 0.55 0.90
CA ASN A 21 7.08 1.30 2.16
C ASN A 21 5.70 1.75 2.67
N ASN A 22 4.73 1.99 1.78
CA ASN A 22 3.36 2.39 2.14
C ASN A 22 2.30 1.31 1.89
N SER A 23 2.67 0.06 1.65
CA SER A 23 1.70 -1.02 1.43
C SER A 23 0.73 -1.19 2.60
N GLN A 24 1.19 -0.92 3.84
CA GLN A 24 0.30 -0.98 5.00
C GLN A 24 -0.73 0.17 4.97
N GLY A 25 -0.33 1.37 4.55
CA GLY A 25 -1.24 2.50 4.40
C GLY A 25 -2.34 2.21 3.37
N LEU A 26 -1.98 1.66 2.21
CA LEU A 26 -2.94 1.28 1.18
C LEU A 26 -3.95 0.23 1.69
N LEU A 27 -3.49 -0.79 2.41
CA LEU A 27 -4.36 -1.79 3.02
C LEU A 27 -5.29 -1.16 4.08
N ASP A 28 -4.80 -0.23 4.86
CA ASP A 28 -5.61 0.47 5.87
C ASP A 28 -6.66 1.39 5.24
N LEU A 29 -6.41 1.91 4.04
CA LEU A 29 -7.37 2.63 3.20
C LEU A 29 -8.40 1.70 2.52
N GLY A 30 -8.23 0.39 2.61
CA GLY A 30 -9.12 -0.59 1.99
C GLY A 30 -8.83 -0.85 0.52
N VAL A 31 -7.66 -0.45 0.03
CA VAL A 31 -7.24 -0.78 -1.35
C VAL A 31 -7.10 -2.28 -1.50
N LYS A 32 -7.79 -2.83 -2.48
CA LYS A 32 -7.73 -4.26 -2.81
C LYS A 32 -6.39 -4.58 -3.48
N ALA A 33 -5.91 -5.79 -3.30
CA ALA A 33 -4.68 -6.28 -3.88
C ALA A 33 -4.94 -7.54 -4.72
N GLY A 34 -4.07 -7.77 -5.71
CA GLY A 34 -4.09 -8.98 -6.53
C GLY A 34 -5.02 -8.92 -7.73
N ALA A 35 -5.13 -10.05 -8.42
CA ALA A 35 -5.89 -10.17 -9.68
C ALA A 35 -7.39 -9.91 -9.51
N GLU A 36 -7.96 -10.20 -8.35
CA GLU A 36 -9.37 -9.92 -8.05
C GLU A 36 -9.72 -8.42 -8.13
N ALA A 37 -8.73 -7.54 -7.91
CA ALA A 37 -8.93 -6.10 -8.03
C ALA A 37 -9.16 -5.66 -9.49
N MET A 38 -8.76 -6.47 -10.46
CA MET A 38 -8.86 -6.19 -11.90
C MET A 38 -10.14 -6.74 -12.54
N GLU A 39 -10.93 -7.52 -11.81
CA GLU A 39 -12.14 -8.12 -12.37
C GLU A 39 -13.15 -7.06 -12.78
N GLY A 40 -13.51 -7.05 -14.05
CA GLY A 40 -14.47 -6.10 -14.63
C GLY A 40 -13.95 -4.66 -14.83
N VAL A 41 -12.67 -4.40 -14.56
CA VAL A 41 -12.04 -3.09 -14.77
C VAL A 41 -11.91 -2.82 -16.27
N LYS A 42 -12.39 -1.66 -16.72
CA LYS A 42 -12.32 -1.19 -18.10
C LYS A 42 -11.35 -0.03 -18.28
N ALA A 43 -11.17 0.77 -17.24
CA ALA A 43 -10.22 1.87 -17.22
C ALA A 43 -9.31 1.75 -16.01
N LEU A 44 -8.01 1.85 -16.22
CA LEU A 44 -7.00 1.81 -15.17
C LEU A 44 -6.19 3.12 -15.16
N LEU A 45 -6.09 3.73 -14.00
CA LEU A 45 -5.19 4.84 -13.72
C LEU A 45 -4.05 4.31 -12.83
N CYS A 46 -2.86 4.20 -13.38
CA CYS A 46 -1.72 3.61 -12.72
C CYS A 46 -0.74 4.70 -12.25
N PHE A 47 -0.48 4.78 -10.96
CA PHE A 47 0.37 5.79 -10.34
C PHE A 47 1.61 5.14 -9.72
N GLY A 48 2.77 5.34 -10.35
CA GLY A 48 4.07 4.90 -9.85
C GLY A 48 4.18 3.38 -9.66
N GLU A 49 3.57 2.60 -10.54
CA GLU A 49 3.52 1.15 -10.47
C GLU A 49 3.65 0.51 -11.86
N ASN A 50 4.33 -0.63 -11.91
CA ASN A 50 4.39 -1.49 -13.09
C ASN A 50 3.70 -2.84 -12.76
N PRO A 51 2.36 -2.88 -12.80
CA PRO A 51 1.62 -4.05 -12.37
C PRO A 51 1.82 -5.21 -13.35
N LYS A 52 2.18 -6.38 -12.81
CA LYS A 52 2.31 -7.62 -13.60
C LYS A 52 0.95 -8.33 -13.67
N VAL A 53 0.00 -7.70 -14.32
CA VAL A 53 -1.36 -8.20 -14.52
C VAL A 53 -1.71 -8.16 -16.00
N ASP A 54 -2.71 -8.93 -16.42
CA ASP A 54 -3.22 -8.89 -17.78
C ASP A 54 -3.99 -7.57 -18.01
N LEU A 55 -3.50 -6.73 -18.92
CA LEU A 55 -4.07 -5.45 -19.28
C LEU A 55 -4.94 -5.50 -20.56
N SER A 56 -5.00 -6.65 -21.23
CA SER A 56 -5.64 -6.82 -22.55
C SER A 56 -7.14 -6.50 -22.58
N ASN A 57 -7.82 -6.55 -21.43
CA ASN A 57 -9.24 -6.25 -21.31
C ASN A 57 -9.56 -4.78 -21.01
N LEU A 58 -8.54 -3.94 -20.87
CA LEU A 58 -8.72 -2.51 -20.63
C LEU A 58 -9.12 -1.78 -21.92
N GLU A 59 -10.05 -0.86 -21.79
CA GLU A 59 -10.44 0.07 -22.83
C GLU A 59 -9.64 1.39 -22.73
N PHE A 60 -9.12 1.69 -21.54
CA PHE A 60 -8.31 2.88 -21.28
C PHE A 60 -7.26 2.60 -20.20
N LEU A 61 -6.02 3.00 -20.48
CA LEU A 61 -4.90 2.94 -19.55
C LEU A 61 -4.19 4.28 -19.51
N MET A 62 -4.15 4.89 -18.34
CA MET A 62 -3.30 6.05 -18.04
C MET A 62 -2.20 5.62 -17.08
N VAL A 63 -0.99 6.01 -17.36
CA VAL A 63 0.16 5.77 -16.49
C VAL A 63 0.80 7.08 -16.09
N LEU A 64 1.11 7.22 -14.82
CA LEU A 64 1.92 8.28 -14.25
C LEU A 64 3.11 7.63 -13.56
N ASP A 65 4.29 7.77 -14.12
CA ASP A 65 5.50 7.13 -13.61
C ASP A 65 6.74 8.00 -13.82
N THR A 66 7.80 7.72 -13.06
CA THR A 66 9.10 8.36 -13.18
C THR A 66 9.96 7.74 -14.29
N HIS A 67 9.60 6.57 -14.77
CA HIS A 67 10.32 5.80 -15.78
C HIS A 67 9.37 5.23 -16.82
N MET A 68 9.87 5.05 -18.04
CA MET A 68 9.17 4.28 -19.06
C MET A 68 9.24 2.79 -18.69
N THR A 69 8.10 2.26 -18.27
CA THR A 69 7.93 0.85 -17.90
C THR A 69 7.20 0.08 -19.01
N GLU A 70 7.16 -1.25 -18.93
CA GLU A 70 6.37 -2.09 -19.83
C GLU A 70 4.90 -1.66 -19.86
N THR A 71 4.34 -1.26 -18.69
CA THR A 71 2.96 -0.75 -18.61
C THR A 71 2.79 0.58 -19.37
N CYS A 72 3.82 1.43 -19.41
CA CYS A 72 3.79 2.66 -20.19
C CYS A 72 3.69 2.39 -21.69
N GLU A 73 4.31 1.33 -22.19
CA GLU A 73 4.29 0.97 -23.62
C GLU A 73 2.87 0.63 -24.10
N GLU A 74 2.01 0.15 -23.20
CA GLU A 74 0.60 -0.18 -23.48
C GLU A 74 -0.37 0.97 -23.17
N ALA A 75 0.12 2.08 -22.60
CA ALA A 75 -0.74 3.15 -22.13
C ALA A 75 -1.30 4.04 -23.25
N ASN A 76 -2.55 4.46 -23.10
CA ASN A 76 -3.16 5.47 -23.97
C ASN A 76 -2.65 6.88 -23.64
N VAL A 77 -2.34 7.13 -22.34
CA VAL A 77 -1.85 8.43 -21.85
C VAL A 77 -0.76 8.17 -20.82
N ILE A 78 0.33 8.95 -20.92
CA ILE A 78 1.44 8.90 -19.97
C ILE A 78 1.68 10.29 -19.42
N PHE A 79 1.80 10.39 -18.09
CA PHE A 79 2.23 11.58 -17.39
C PHE A 79 3.56 11.37 -16.67
N PRO A 80 4.44 12.37 -16.63
CA PRO A 80 5.63 12.32 -15.78
C PRO A 80 5.22 12.35 -14.31
N GLY A 81 5.70 11.39 -13.54
CA GLY A 81 5.46 11.29 -12.10
C GLY A 81 6.61 11.87 -11.28
N SER A 82 6.31 12.31 -10.07
CA SER A 82 7.32 12.76 -9.11
C SER A 82 8.09 11.58 -8.52
N GLY A 83 9.41 11.71 -8.42
CA GLY A 83 10.28 10.73 -7.79
C GLY A 83 10.15 10.71 -6.27
N PHE A 84 10.66 9.67 -5.64
CA PHE A 84 10.54 9.48 -4.18
C PHE A 84 11.19 10.60 -3.35
N ALA A 85 12.16 11.29 -3.93
CA ALA A 85 12.87 12.38 -3.25
C ALA A 85 12.16 13.74 -3.35
N SER A 86 11.16 13.86 -4.23
CA SER A 86 10.43 15.10 -4.49
C SER A 86 8.97 15.05 -4.00
N VAL A 87 8.59 14.02 -3.26
CA VAL A 87 7.22 13.89 -2.73
C VAL A 87 7.15 14.23 -1.26
N ASP A 88 6.08 14.94 -0.90
CA ASP A 88 5.64 15.14 0.48
C ASP A 88 4.46 14.22 0.78
N GLY A 89 4.31 13.83 2.05
CA GLY A 89 3.17 13.05 2.47
C GLY A 89 3.40 12.23 3.72
N THR A 90 2.62 11.18 3.87
CA THR A 90 2.73 10.26 5.00
C THR A 90 2.76 8.81 4.53
N PHE A 91 3.59 8.00 5.15
CA PHE A 91 3.68 6.57 4.94
C PHE A 91 3.33 5.82 6.21
N THR A 92 2.58 4.74 6.06
CA THR A 92 2.35 3.79 7.16
C THR A 92 3.20 2.55 6.92
N ASN A 93 4.19 2.32 7.77
CA ASN A 93 5.09 1.17 7.64
C ASN A 93 4.43 -0.13 8.13
N THR A 94 5.15 -1.24 7.99
CA THR A 94 4.68 -2.58 8.40
C THR A 94 4.34 -2.68 9.90
N GLU A 95 5.02 -1.90 10.75
CA GLU A 95 4.70 -1.81 12.19
C GLU A 95 3.46 -0.96 12.48
N ARG A 96 2.79 -0.44 11.44
CA ARG A 96 1.70 0.55 11.54
C ARG A 96 2.14 1.87 12.16
N ARG A 97 3.38 2.24 11.95
CA ARG A 97 3.88 3.56 12.29
C ARG A 97 3.62 4.51 11.14
N LEU A 98 2.81 5.53 11.40
CA LEU A 98 2.59 6.65 10.49
C LEU A 98 3.78 7.60 10.58
N GLN A 99 4.43 7.88 9.47
CA GLN A 99 5.64 8.68 9.39
C GLN A 99 5.49 9.71 8.28
N ARG A 100 5.98 10.93 8.53
CA ARG A 100 6.01 11.98 7.52
C ARG A 100 7.21 11.80 6.60
N VAL A 101 6.99 12.06 5.33
CA VAL A 101 8.01 12.20 4.29
C VAL A 101 7.96 13.63 3.81
N ASN A 102 9.12 14.28 3.73
CA ASN A 102 9.23 15.61 3.18
C ASN A 102 10.06 15.55 1.89
N ALA A 103 9.68 16.33 0.90
CA ALA A 103 10.47 16.49 -0.31
C ALA A 103 11.88 17.00 0.03
N ALA A 104 12.88 16.31 -0.49
CA ALA A 104 14.29 16.68 -0.33
C ALA A 104 14.80 17.51 -1.53
N ILE A 105 14.16 17.34 -2.68
CA ILE A 105 14.48 18.05 -3.92
C ILE A 105 13.20 18.54 -4.58
N ASN A 106 13.31 19.57 -5.40
CA ASN A 106 12.24 19.97 -6.31
C ASN A 106 12.51 19.35 -7.68
N GLU A 107 11.54 18.68 -8.24
CA GLU A 107 11.57 18.20 -9.62
C GLU A 107 10.81 19.16 -10.53
N ASP A 108 11.20 19.17 -11.79
CA ASP A 108 10.55 20.01 -12.81
C ASP A 108 9.32 19.29 -13.40
N VAL A 109 8.45 18.81 -12.52
CA VAL A 109 7.13 18.29 -12.88
C VAL A 109 6.07 19.33 -12.54
N GLN A 110 5.11 19.53 -13.45
CA GLN A 110 4.09 20.57 -13.29
C GLN A 110 3.12 20.28 -12.17
N LEU A 111 2.78 19.00 -11.96
CA LEU A 111 1.83 18.55 -10.94
C LEU A 111 2.39 17.33 -10.21
N SER A 112 2.20 17.30 -8.92
CA SER A 112 2.45 16.10 -8.10
C SER A 112 1.42 15.00 -8.38
N ASN A 113 1.70 13.79 -7.95
CA ASN A 113 0.82 12.64 -8.21
C ASN A 113 -0.61 12.85 -7.66
N TYR A 114 -0.77 13.48 -6.50
CA TYR A 114 -2.10 13.72 -5.94
C TYR A 114 -2.84 14.86 -6.67
N GLU A 115 -2.11 15.88 -7.15
CA GLU A 115 -2.70 16.96 -7.93
C GLU A 115 -3.22 16.45 -9.28
N VAL A 116 -2.48 15.56 -9.95
CA VAL A 116 -2.98 14.88 -11.16
C VAL A 116 -4.27 14.12 -10.86
N ALA A 117 -4.33 13.39 -9.75
CA ALA A 117 -5.55 12.69 -9.36
C ALA A 117 -6.72 13.65 -9.07
N ALA A 118 -6.44 14.80 -8.43
CA ALA A 118 -7.43 15.83 -8.16
C ALA A 118 -7.96 16.49 -9.45
N GLU A 119 -7.08 16.80 -10.40
CA GLU A 119 -7.51 17.36 -11.69
C GLU A 119 -8.37 16.36 -12.49
N ILE A 120 -8.04 15.07 -12.46
CA ILE A 120 -8.88 14.04 -13.07
C ILE A 120 -10.25 14.00 -12.39
N ALA A 121 -10.31 14.07 -11.07
CA ALA A 121 -11.56 14.03 -10.32
C ALA A 121 -12.49 15.20 -10.65
N LYS A 122 -11.95 16.40 -10.91
CA LYS A 122 -12.72 17.58 -11.34
C LYS A 122 -13.47 17.33 -12.64
N VAL A 123 -12.95 16.53 -13.56
CA VAL A 123 -13.64 16.15 -14.81
C VAL A 123 -14.93 15.39 -14.51
N TYR A 124 -14.99 14.71 -13.37
CA TYR A 124 -16.17 13.98 -12.89
C TYR A 124 -16.98 14.77 -11.85
N GLU A 125 -16.81 16.09 -11.82
CA GLU A 125 -17.50 16.97 -10.88
C GLU A 125 -17.21 16.64 -9.39
N VAL A 126 -16.08 15.99 -9.13
CA VAL A 126 -15.58 15.75 -7.77
C VAL A 126 -14.46 16.73 -7.49
N ASP A 127 -14.72 17.66 -6.58
CA ASP A 127 -13.73 18.63 -6.14
C ASP A 127 -13.09 18.18 -4.83
N PHE A 128 -11.77 18.06 -4.83
CA PHE A 128 -10.97 17.83 -3.64
C PHE A 128 -10.39 19.18 -3.19
N ASP A 129 -10.88 19.69 -2.09
CA ASP A 129 -10.43 20.94 -1.48
C ASP A 129 -9.15 20.69 -0.63
N PHE A 130 -8.06 20.33 -1.33
CA PHE A 130 -6.75 20.08 -0.72
C PHE A 130 -5.73 21.11 -1.22
N ASP A 131 -5.23 21.91 -0.31
CA ASP A 131 -4.12 22.84 -0.59
C ASP A 131 -2.77 22.09 -0.58
N ASP A 132 -2.64 21.05 0.26
CA ASP A 132 -1.42 20.27 0.40
C ASP A 132 -1.68 18.83 0.87
N THR A 133 -0.59 18.05 0.98
CA THR A 133 -0.64 16.66 1.47
C THR A 133 -1.01 16.55 2.95
N PHE A 134 -0.93 17.65 3.71
CA PHE A 134 -1.35 17.67 5.10
C PHE A 134 -2.87 17.67 5.22
N ASP A 135 -3.58 18.32 4.31
CA ASP A 135 -5.03 18.29 4.23
C ASP A 135 -5.53 16.88 3.91
N ILE A 136 -4.87 16.20 2.97
CA ILE A 136 -5.14 14.78 2.68
C ILE A 136 -4.93 13.91 3.92
N SER A 137 -3.85 14.16 4.66
CA SER A 137 -3.56 13.42 5.90
C SER A 137 -4.59 13.70 6.99
N ARG A 138 -5.13 14.91 7.05
CA ARG A 138 -6.21 15.31 7.96
C ARG A 138 -7.51 14.58 7.63
N GLU A 139 -7.91 14.57 6.37
CA GLU A 139 -9.09 13.85 5.93
C GLU A 139 -8.96 12.34 6.16
N MET A 140 -7.81 11.76 5.86
CA MET A 140 -7.51 10.37 6.17
C MET A 140 -7.72 10.06 7.66
N LYS A 141 -7.23 10.93 8.55
CA LYS A 141 -7.42 10.79 9.99
C LYS A 141 -8.90 10.84 10.39
N ASP A 142 -9.65 11.75 9.79
CA ASP A 142 -11.06 11.96 10.14
C ASP A 142 -11.95 10.80 9.64
N ARG A 143 -11.65 10.28 8.47
CA ARG A 143 -12.42 9.18 7.85
C ARG A 143 -12.04 7.79 8.37
N LEU A 144 -10.80 7.58 8.78
CA LEU A 144 -10.31 6.26 9.17
C LEU A 144 -10.15 6.12 10.68
N PRO A 145 -10.97 5.30 11.36
CA PRO A 145 -10.89 5.10 12.82
C PRO A 145 -9.50 4.71 13.31
N LYS A 146 -8.73 3.97 12.50
CA LYS A 146 -7.36 3.53 12.82
C LYS A 146 -6.38 4.70 12.99
N TYR A 147 -6.62 5.82 12.30
CA TYR A 147 -5.76 7.00 12.31
C TYR A 147 -6.27 8.12 13.23
N LYS A 148 -7.45 7.95 13.81
CA LYS A 148 -8.11 8.98 14.64
C LYS A 148 -7.25 9.50 15.79
N SER A 149 -6.41 8.65 16.37
CA SER A 149 -5.47 9.01 17.44
C SER A 149 -4.16 9.62 16.93
N ALA A 150 -3.93 9.67 15.63
CA ALA A 150 -2.69 10.23 15.07
C ALA A 150 -2.62 11.74 15.31
N LYS A 151 -1.52 12.20 15.89
CA LYS A 151 -1.23 13.61 16.09
C LYS A 151 -0.36 14.10 14.92
N LEU A 152 -0.98 14.65 13.89
CA LEU A 152 -0.33 15.01 12.64
C LEU A 152 0.85 15.98 12.82
N GLY A 153 0.81 16.88 13.80
CA GLY A 153 1.91 17.78 14.12
C GLY A 153 3.13 17.12 14.78
N GLU A 154 3.00 15.87 15.27
CA GLU A 154 4.05 15.15 16.00
C GLU A 154 4.62 13.97 15.17
N ILE A 155 4.28 13.87 13.88
CA ILE A 155 4.60 12.70 13.03
C ILE A 155 6.10 12.54 12.70
N GLN A 156 6.93 13.52 12.95
CA GLN A 156 8.37 13.43 12.67
C GLN A 156 9.04 12.22 13.34
N GLY A 157 8.56 11.82 14.52
CA GLY A 157 9.00 10.62 15.22
C GLY A 157 8.24 9.34 14.87
N GLY A 158 7.20 9.44 14.05
CA GLY A 158 6.28 8.37 13.74
C GLY A 158 5.27 8.10 14.86
N VAL A 159 4.00 8.01 14.51
CA VAL A 159 2.90 7.67 15.42
C VAL A 159 2.44 6.24 15.14
N LEU A 160 2.29 5.44 16.20
CA LEU A 160 1.75 4.08 16.08
C LEU A 160 0.24 4.13 15.98
N THR A 161 -0.31 3.62 14.90
CA THR A 161 -1.77 3.45 14.78
C THR A 161 -2.24 2.30 15.67
N PRO A 162 -3.41 2.40 16.29
CA PRO A 162 -3.97 1.31 17.08
C PRO A 162 -4.15 0.05 16.22
N VAL A 163 -3.74 -1.09 16.74
CA VAL A 163 -4.05 -2.40 16.17
C VAL A 163 -5.18 -2.98 16.99
N ASN A 164 -6.32 -3.22 16.36
CA ASN A 164 -7.35 -4.04 16.97
C ASN A 164 -7.03 -5.50 16.65
N PRO A 165 -6.59 -6.32 17.60
CA PRO A 165 -6.24 -7.72 17.38
C PRO A 165 -7.52 -8.56 17.27
N GLN A 166 -8.32 -8.34 16.25
CA GLN A 166 -9.34 -9.32 15.88
C GLN A 166 -8.64 -10.44 15.10
N PHE A 167 -8.09 -11.41 15.82
CA PHE A 167 -7.69 -12.66 15.22
C PHE A 167 -8.96 -13.46 14.89
N VAL A 168 -9.35 -13.44 13.65
CA VAL A 168 -10.27 -14.44 13.13
C VAL A 168 -9.42 -15.68 12.89
N VAL A 169 -9.48 -16.63 13.80
CA VAL A 169 -8.99 -18.00 13.53
C VAL A 169 -9.94 -18.57 12.49
N VAL A 170 -9.55 -18.52 11.23
CA VAL A 170 -10.31 -19.13 10.14
C VAL A 170 -9.97 -20.62 10.13
N GLY A 171 -10.87 -21.42 10.68
CA GLY A 171 -10.78 -22.88 10.75
C GLY A 171 -10.30 -23.42 12.11
N ASP A 172 -10.59 -24.66 12.35
CA ASP A 172 -10.04 -25.41 13.47
C ASP A 172 -8.54 -25.47 13.31
N ALA A 173 -7.81 -24.76 14.17
CA ALA A 173 -6.38 -24.89 14.28
C ALA A 173 -6.09 -26.32 14.76
N LYS A 174 -6.00 -27.26 13.83
CA LYS A 174 -5.45 -28.57 14.16
C LYS A 174 -4.00 -28.35 14.53
N PHE A 175 -3.63 -28.78 15.73
CA PHE A 175 -2.24 -28.95 16.09
C PHE A 175 -1.61 -29.90 15.06
N VAL A 176 -0.83 -29.34 14.15
CA VAL A 176 0.04 -30.14 13.29
C VAL A 176 1.19 -30.60 14.18
N ASP A 177 1.42 -31.89 14.27
CA ASP A 177 2.55 -32.44 15.00
C ASP A 177 3.84 -31.80 14.45
N ILE A 178 4.69 -31.28 15.34
CA ILE A 178 5.96 -30.66 14.97
C ILE A 178 6.81 -31.58 14.09
N HIS A 179 6.75 -32.90 14.32
CA HIS A 179 7.43 -33.90 13.52
C HIS A 179 6.89 -33.96 12.09
N GLU A 180 5.58 -33.91 11.91
CA GLU A 180 4.93 -33.91 10.58
C GLU A 180 5.25 -32.61 9.79
N CYS A 181 5.34 -31.47 10.48
CA CYS A 181 5.78 -30.22 9.87
C CYS A 181 7.27 -30.24 9.48
N SER A 182 8.14 -30.87 10.29
CA SER A 182 9.57 -30.96 10.00
C SER A 182 9.83 -31.88 8.81
N ASP A 183 9.12 -33.01 8.73
CA ASP A 183 9.25 -33.97 7.63
C ASP A 183 8.75 -33.36 6.30
N ASN A 184 7.64 -32.64 6.31
CA ASN A 184 7.16 -31.92 5.13
C ASN A 184 8.11 -30.80 4.70
N LEU A 185 8.70 -30.05 5.64
CA LEU A 185 9.67 -29.01 5.33
C LEU A 185 10.95 -29.61 4.74
N MET A 186 11.45 -30.72 5.32
CA MET A 186 12.64 -31.42 4.82
C MET A 186 12.42 -32.03 3.44
N ASN A 187 11.23 -32.56 3.14
CA ASN A 187 10.89 -33.04 1.81
C ASN A 187 10.87 -31.90 0.78
N VAL A 188 10.27 -30.74 1.11
CA VAL A 188 10.28 -29.55 0.24
C VAL A 188 11.69 -28.99 0.01
N ILE A 189 12.57 -29.07 1.02
CA ILE A 189 13.96 -28.65 0.90
C ILE A 189 14.75 -29.63 0.01
N ASN A 190 14.58 -30.93 0.21
CA ASN A 190 15.29 -31.95 -0.57
C ASN A 190 14.86 -31.97 -2.05
N ASP A 191 13.58 -31.66 -2.33
CA ASP A 191 13.08 -31.55 -3.73
C ASP A 191 13.57 -30.30 -4.47
N ARG A 192 14.14 -29.32 -3.77
CA ARG A 192 14.63 -28.06 -4.35
C ARG A 192 16.13 -27.84 -4.33
N LEU A 193 16.88 -28.75 -3.72
CA LEU A 193 18.33 -28.74 -3.77
C LEU A 193 18.81 -29.64 -4.92
N PRO A 194 19.72 -29.14 -5.80
CA PRO A 194 20.28 -29.93 -6.90
C PRO A 194 21.19 -31.06 -6.38
#